data_bdbb1834f8c612a9d8dc404b0b535830
#
_entry.id   bdbb1834f8c612a9d8dc404b0b535830
#
_cell.length_a   1.000
_cell.length_b   1.000
_cell.length_c   1.000
_cell.angle_alpha   90.00
_cell.angle_beta   90.00
_cell.angle_gamma   90.00
#
_symmetry.space_group_name_H-M   'P 1'
#
loop_
_entity.id
_entity.type
_entity.pdbx_description
1 polymer ?
#
loop_
_entity_poly.entity_id
_entity_poly.type
_entity_poly.pdbx_seq_one_letter_code
_entity_poly.pdbx_strand_id
1 'polypeptide(L)'
;MMKEDDHKEETGYSRRSFLKMLGVGGAGVAIGASGVGSVWSFKSMFDTPEDTDKDAYEFYGKVQSGITTPTQKTCNFVALDLKDKNLSAVKEMFKEWTKMADRMMDGDAVEKGGKNPLMPPVDTGEAMSLSANKLTITFGVSKSMMKKIGLSSKIPKDFKDLPHFPNDQLEEDYSDGDIMIQACSNDSQVSFHAVHNLVRPFRDIVKVRWSQSGFISAKGKETPRNLMAFKDGTINPRKNNELKDYVFIKDGWAKQGTYCIVRRIQIHIETWDRTSLEEQEATFGRKRQSGAPLTGGKEFDEIDLKAKDSNGELVIDKDAHARLAKEANTSILRRAYNYIDGTDERTGNFETGLIFIAFQQSPQQFIDIQNNLGRNDKLNEYITHRASASFLVLPGVKKGGYLGETLFD
;
A
#
# COMPACT_ATOMS: atom_id res chain seq x y z
N MET A 1 31.42 1.64 -60.91
CA MET A 1 32.44 2.48 -60.25
C MET A 1 32.06 2.52 -58.76
N MET A 2 32.72 1.68 -58.02
CA MET A 2 33.17 1.67 -56.60
C MET A 2 32.28 2.51 -55.65
N LYS A 3 31.53 1.94 -54.76
CA LYS A 3 31.81 1.26 -53.46
C LYS A 3 32.61 2.08 -52.48
N GLU A 4 32.00 2.39 -51.39
CA GLU A 4 32.67 2.35 -50.10
C GLU A 4 31.68 1.96 -48.99
N ASP A 5 32.01 0.86 -48.30
CA ASP A 5 31.33 0.32 -47.14
C ASP A 5 31.81 1.07 -45.91
N ASP A 6 30.92 1.47 -45.01
CA ASP A 6 31.25 2.01 -43.69
C ASP A 6 30.78 1.07 -42.61
N HIS A 7 31.69 0.23 -42.11
CA HIS A 7 31.54 -0.61 -40.91
C HIS A 7 31.60 0.25 -39.65
N LYS A 8 30.53 0.30 -38.90
CA LYS A 8 30.56 0.74 -37.49
C LYS A 8 30.83 -0.47 -36.61
N GLU A 9 32.00 -0.48 -35.99
CA GLU A 9 32.38 -1.42 -34.93
C GLU A 9 31.53 -1.20 -33.68
N GLU A 10 30.84 -2.24 -33.23
CA GLU A 10 30.29 -2.34 -31.88
C GLU A 10 31.42 -2.61 -30.87
N THR A 11 31.75 -1.64 -30.04
CA THR A 11 32.67 -1.80 -28.93
C THR A 11 31.97 -2.48 -27.76
N GLY A 12 32.01 -3.80 -27.71
CA GLY A 12 31.61 -4.59 -26.56
C GLY A 12 32.61 -4.41 -25.41
N TYR A 13 32.13 -3.90 -24.28
CA TYR A 13 32.95 -3.84 -23.06
C TYR A 13 33.16 -5.26 -22.49
N SER A 14 34.42 -5.68 -22.40
CA SER A 14 34.85 -6.97 -21.87
C SER A 14 34.70 -7.01 -20.35
N ARG A 15 34.21 -8.17 -19.82
CA ARG A 15 34.12 -8.45 -18.38
C ARG A 15 35.41 -8.21 -17.58
N ARG A 16 36.55 -8.14 -18.26
CA ARG A 16 37.87 -7.87 -17.69
C ARG A 16 38.11 -6.37 -17.39
N SER A 17 37.41 -5.46 -18.08
CA SER A 17 37.49 -4.01 -17.83
C SER A 17 36.67 -3.61 -16.60
N PHE A 18 35.59 -4.31 -16.31
CA PHE A 18 34.75 -4.08 -15.14
C PHE A 18 35.46 -4.43 -13.80
N LEU A 19 36.26 -5.51 -13.80
CA LEU A 19 37.01 -5.93 -12.61
C LEU A 19 38.23 -5.03 -12.29
N LYS A 20 38.73 -4.26 -13.24
CA LYS A 20 39.82 -3.29 -13.01
C LYS A 20 39.38 -1.97 -12.41
N MET A 21 38.08 -1.63 -12.50
CA MET A 21 37.50 -0.43 -11.88
C MET A 21 37.19 -0.58 -10.40
N LEU A 22 37.11 -1.83 -9.89
CA LEU A 22 36.88 -2.14 -8.47
C LEU A 22 38.16 -2.22 -7.63
N GLY A 23 39.32 -2.03 -8.24
CA GLY A 23 40.65 -2.22 -7.62
C GLY A 23 41.36 -0.95 -7.13
N VAL A 24 40.76 0.24 -7.22
CA VAL A 24 41.41 1.49 -6.80
C VAL A 24 40.52 2.23 -5.80
N GLY A 25 40.62 1.85 -4.54
CA GLY A 25 39.88 2.52 -3.45
C GLY A 25 40.12 1.92 -2.06
N GLY A 26 41.20 1.23 -1.88
CA GLY A 26 41.57 0.70 -0.57
C GLY A 26 42.87 1.31 -0.04
N ALA A 27 42.80 2.39 0.73
CA ALA A 27 43.82 2.74 1.73
C ALA A 27 43.37 3.93 2.59
N GLY A 28 43.33 3.72 3.91
CA GLY A 28 43.39 4.74 4.96
C GLY A 28 42.00 5.12 5.51
N VAL A 29 41.69 4.89 6.75
CA VAL A 29 42.38 5.34 7.97
C VAL A 29 41.89 4.52 9.17
N ALA A 30 42.77 3.87 9.87
CA ALA A 30 42.61 3.53 11.27
C ALA A 30 43.02 4.74 12.08
N ILE A 31 42.22 5.17 13.06
CA ILE A 31 42.63 5.81 14.34
C ILE A 31 41.36 6.13 15.16
N GLY A 32 41.35 5.72 16.43
CA GLY A 32 40.56 6.35 17.48
C GLY A 32 39.61 5.45 18.24
N ALA A 33 40.19 4.55 19.05
CA ALA A 33 39.46 3.96 20.19
C ALA A 33 39.27 5.02 21.26
N SER A 34 38.02 5.40 21.56
CA SER A 34 37.54 5.68 22.91
C SER A 34 36.09 6.17 22.86
N GLY A 35 35.18 5.38 23.43
CA GLY A 35 33.95 5.84 24.02
C GLY A 35 32.84 6.31 23.09
N VAL A 36 32.08 5.39 22.47
CA VAL A 36 30.64 5.56 22.24
C VAL A 36 30.04 4.17 22.01
N GLY A 37 29.89 3.40 23.07
CA GLY A 37 29.10 2.18 23.08
C GLY A 37 27.68 2.51 23.52
N SER A 38 26.85 3.10 22.69
CA SER A 38 25.41 3.17 22.94
C SER A 38 24.56 3.79 21.81
N VAL A 39 25.13 4.08 20.64
CA VAL A 39 24.35 4.70 19.53
C VAL A 39 23.87 3.68 18.49
N TRP A 40 24.31 2.43 18.57
CA TRP A 40 24.01 1.40 17.54
C TRP A 40 22.70 0.62 17.75
N SER A 41 21.98 0.83 18.86
CA SER A 41 20.75 0.04 19.13
C SER A 41 19.44 0.73 18.76
N PHE A 42 19.43 1.98 18.31
CA PHE A 42 18.20 2.70 18.00
C PHE A 42 17.93 2.97 16.52
N LYS A 43 18.88 2.68 15.63
CA LYS A 43 18.77 3.03 14.20
C LYS A 43 17.92 2.04 13.38
N SER A 44 17.58 0.87 13.89
CA SER A 44 16.96 -0.21 13.10
C SER A 44 15.48 -0.47 13.37
N MET A 45 14.78 0.38 14.12
CA MET A 45 13.42 0.04 14.54
C MET A 45 12.34 0.45 13.54
N PHE A 46 12.62 1.46 12.71
CA PHE A 46 11.69 2.03 11.72
C PHE A 46 12.42 2.55 10.47
N ASP A 47 13.57 1.96 10.12
CA ASP A 47 14.13 2.25 8.81
C ASP A 47 13.08 1.83 7.77
N THR A 48 12.47 2.81 7.11
CA THR A 48 11.82 2.55 5.83
C THR A 48 12.87 1.84 4.98
N PRO A 49 12.58 0.66 4.41
CA PRO A 49 13.53 0.02 3.52
C PRO A 49 13.90 1.06 2.46
N GLU A 50 15.18 1.47 2.42
CA GLU A 50 15.66 2.23 1.27
C GLU A 50 15.33 1.38 0.04
N ASP A 51 14.96 2.03 -1.05
CA ASP A 51 14.78 1.37 -2.35
C ASP A 51 16.12 0.78 -2.75
N THR A 52 16.40 -0.40 -2.18
CA THR A 52 17.62 -1.14 -2.46
C THR A 52 17.52 -1.68 -3.88
N ASP A 53 18.63 -1.80 -4.57
CA ASP A 53 18.71 -2.51 -5.88
C ASP A 53 18.33 -4.01 -5.76
N LYS A 54 17.99 -4.47 -4.56
CA LYS A 54 17.48 -5.82 -4.35
C LYS A 54 16.07 -5.94 -4.92
N ASP A 55 15.83 -6.98 -5.66
CA ASP A 55 14.54 -7.29 -6.28
C ASP A 55 13.51 -7.89 -5.30
N ALA A 56 13.90 -8.19 -4.06
CA ALA A 56 13.08 -8.83 -3.03
C ALA A 56 13.04 -8.00 -1.73
N TYR A 57 11.90 -8.04 -1.05
CA TYR A 57 11.73 -7.54 0.32
C TYR A 57 11.66 -8.70 1.31
N GLU A 58 12.22 -8.50 2.49
CA GLU A 58 12.16 -9.49 3.58
C GLU A 58 10.71 -9.67 4.07
N PHE A 59 10.29 -10.93 4.22
CA PHE A 59 9.01 -11.26 4.84
C PHE A 59 9.06 -11.07 6.36
N TYR A 60 10.13 -11.58 6.99
CA TYR A 60 10.29 -11.49 8.44
C TYR A 60 10.72 -10.09 8.88
N GLY A 61 10.05 -9.57 9.91
CA GLY A 61 10.33 -8.23 10.43
C GLY A 61 9.48 -7.90 11.64
N LYS A 62 9.68 -6.72 12.22
CA LYS A 62 8.87 -6.21 13.34
C LYS A 62 7.47 -5.78 12.89
N VAL A 63 7.38 -5.28 11.67
CA VAL A 63 6.16 -4.86 10.98
C VAL A 63 6.09 -5.61 9.66
N GLN A 64 4.89 -5.87 9.15
CA GLN A 64 4.75 -6.50 7.84
C GLN A 64 5.26 -5.55 6.74
N SER A 65 5.91 -6.12 5.73
CA SER A 65 6.20 -5.41 4.48
C SER A 65 4.91 -5.04 3.75
N GLY A 66 4.98 -4.05 2.85
CA GLY A 66 3.79 -3.53 2.17
C GLY A 66 3.06 -2.43 2.93
N ILE A 67 3.47 -2.08 4.15
CA ILE A 67 2.95 -0.92 4.90
C ILE A 67 3.80 0.32 4.57
N THR A 68 5.07 0.31 4.99
CA THR A 68 6.01 1.44 4.84
C THR A 68 7.04 1.24 3.73
N THR A 69 7.11 0.08 3.10
CA THR A 69 7.96 -0.16 1.93
C THR A 69 7.61 0.80 0.79
N PRO A 70 8.56 1.20 -0.06
CA PRO A 70 8.27 2.00 -1.25
C PRO A 70 7.11 1.39 -2.06
N THR A 71 6.24 2.23 -2.60
CA THR A 71 5.04 1.77 -3.32
C THR A 71 5.44 1.11 -4.63
N GLN A 72 5.04 -0.14 -4.82
CA GLN A 72 5.22 -0.88 -6.05
C GLN A 72 4.19 -0.45 -7.10
N LYS A 73 4.41 -0.86 -8.36
CA LYS A 73 3.60 -0.42 -9.51
C LYS A 73 2.20 -1.00 -9.53
N THR A 74 1.99 -2.18 -8.95
CA THR A 74 0.71 -2.88 -8.98
C THR A 74 0.32 -3.38 -7.59
N CYS A 75 -0.98 -3.54 -7.37
CA CYS A 75 -1.57 -4.10 -6.17
C CYS A 75 -2.71 -5.04 -6.56
N ASN A 76 -2.74 -6.22 -5.96
CA ASN A 76 -3.92 -7.06 -5.91
C ASN A 76 -4.40 -7.12 -4.45
N PHE A 77 -5.49 -6.43 -4.16
CA PHE A 77 -6.13 -6.44 -2.86
C PHE A 77 -7.29 -7.45 -2.88
N VAL A 78 -7.33 -8.33 -1.89
CA VAL A 78 -8.38 -9.35 -1.79
C VAL A 78 -8.93 -9.38 -0.38
N ALA A 79 -10.24 -9.34 -0.26
CA ALA A 79 -10.98 -9.63 0.96
C ALA A 79 -11.58 -11.04 0.89
N LEU A 80 -11.40 -11.80 1.96
CA LEU A 80 -11.87 -13.18 2.07
C LEU A 80 -12.91 -13.30 3.17
N ASP A 81 -13.91 -14.17 2.96
CA ASP A 81 -14.81 -14.64 4.00
C ASP A 81 -14.39 -16.02 4.50
N LEU A 82 -14.50 -16.26 5.80
CA LEU A 82 -14.38 -17.58 6.39
C LEU A 82 -15.60 -18.46 6.06
N LYS A 83 -15.34 -19.64 5.53
CA LYS A 83 -16.29 -20.76 5.38
C LYS A 83 -16.24 -21.67 6.61
N ASP A 84 -15.02 -22.00 7.03
CA ASP A 84 -14.78 -22.75 8.28
C ASP A 84 -14.40 -21.77 9.41
N LYS A 85 -15.09 -21.95 10.54
CA LYS A 85 -14.91 -21.14 11.77
C LYS A 85 -14.06 -21.85 12.81
N ASN A 86 -13.47 -23.00 12.47
CA ASN A 86 -12.61 -23.75 13.36
C ASN A 86 -11.29 -23.01 13.58
N LEU A 87 -11.05 -22.59 14.83
CA LEU A 87 -9.85 -21.86 15.22
C LEU A 87 -8.55 -22.58 14.82
N SER A 88 -8.49 -23.91 15.01
CA SER A 88 -7.29 -24.69 14.69
C SER A 88 -7.04 -24.73 13.19
N ALA A 89 -8.08 -24.91 12.37
CA ALA A 89 -7.96 -24.90 10.91
C ALA A 89 -7.47 -23.52 10.39
N VAL A 90 -8.06 -22.44 10.92
CA VAL A 90 -7.62 -21.07 10.57
C VAL A 90 -6.19 -20.81 11.02
N LYS A 91 -5.80 -21.22 12.22
CA LYS A 91 -4.42 -21.10 12.72
C LYS A 91 -3.43 -21.83 11.83
N GLU A 92 -3.70 -23.07 11.42
CA GLU A 92 -2.83 -23.83 10.50
C GLU A 92 -2.74 -23.16 9.12
N MET A 93 -3.83 -22.64 8.58
CA MET A 93 -3.82 -21.84 7.35
C MET A 93 -2.84 -20.67 7.46
N PHE A 94 -2.84 -19.90 8.56
CA PHE A 94 -1.93 -18.79 8.78
C PHE A 94 -0.47 -19.24 8.89
N LYS A 95 -0.20 -20.40 9.47
CA LYS A 95 1.15 -20.99 9.49
C LYS A 95 1.65 -21.35 8.10
N GLU A 96 0.79 -21.96 7.28
CA GLU A 96 1.15 -22.28 5.90
C GLU A 96 1.30 -21.02 5.05
N TRP A 97 0.42 -20.03 5.21
CA TRP A 97 0.58 -18.72 4.55
C TRP A 97 1.90 -18.05 4.88
N THR A 98 2.40 -18.22 6.12
CA THR A 98 3.72 -17.71 6.52
C THR A 98 4.84 -18.29 5.63
N LYS A 99 4.84 -19.62 5.47
CA LYS A 99 5.85 -20.32 4.65
C LYS A 99 5.74 -19.95 3.17
N MET A 100 4.51 -19.89 2.66
CA MET A 100 4.25 -19.56 1.26
C MET A 100 4.63 -18.11 0.95
N ALA A 101 4.28 -17.16 1.83
CA ALA A 101 4.58 -15.75 1.64
C ALA A 101 6.09 -15.47 1.69
N ASP A 102 6.81 -16.06 2.65
CA ASP A 102 8.28 -15.98 2.77
C ASP A 102 8.94 -16.39 1.44
N ARG A 103 8.57 -17.55 0.91
CA ARG A 103 9.13 -18.07 -0.34
C ARG A 103 8.81 -17.21 -1.56
N MET A 104 7.53 -16.83 -1.73
CA MET A 104 7.12 -16.03 -2.87
C MET A 104 7.74 -14.63 -2.85
N MET A 105 7.94 -14.04 -1.68
CA MET A 105 8.62 -12.74 -1.55
C MET A 105 10.11 -12.82 -1.87
N ASP A 106 10.75 -14.01 -1.72
CA ASP A 106 12.09 -14.26 -2.20
C ASP A 106 12.15 -14.60 -3.72
N GLY A 107 11.00 -14.70 -4.40
CA GLY A 107 10.90 -15.06 -5.82
C GLY A 107 10.92 -16.58 -6.07
N ASP A 108 10.76 -17.36 -5.01
CA ASP A 108 10.69 -18.83 -5.08
C ASP A 108 9.24 -19.30 -5.29
N ALA A 109 9.06 -20.47 -5.92
CA ALA A 109 7.79 -21.17 -5.96
C ALA A 109 7.31 -21.54 -4.54
N VAL A 110 5.99 -21.62 -4.32
CA VAL A 110 5.40 -21.90 -2.99
C VAL A 110 5.89 -23.21 -2.40
N GLU A 111 6.22 -24.21 -3.23
CA GLU A 111 6.84 -25.47 -2.84
C GLU A 111 7.80 -25.96 -3.92
N LYS A 112 8.93 -26.58 -3.51
CA LYS A 112 9.84 -27.27 -4.44
C LYS A 112 9.32 -28.68 -4.68
N GLY A 113 8.79 -28.94 -5.87
CA GLY A 113 8.45 -30.28 -6.30
C GLY A 113 6.97 -30.46 -6.59
N GLY A 114 6.59 -31.47 -7.19
CA GLY A 114 5.36 -31.87 -7.82
C GLY A 114 5.72 -32.61 -9.08
N LYS A 115 6.54 -33.66 -8.91
CA LYS A 115 7.04 -34.45 -10.07
C LYS A 115 6.00 -35.45 -10.61
N ASN A 116 4.85 -35.57 -9.94
CA ASN A 116 3.83 -36.49 -10.41
C ASN A 116 2.93 -35.81 -11.44
N PRO A 117 3.05 -36.15 -12.74
CA PRO A 117 2.24 -35.52 -13.81
C PRO A 117 0.74 -35.82 -13.72
N LEU A 118 0.33 -36.76 -12.86
CA LEU A 118 -1.07 -37.12 -12.63
C LEU A 118 -1.72 -36.32 -11.52
N MET A 119 -0.96 -35.45 -10.83
CA MET A 119 -1.46 -34.60 -9.77
C MET A 119 -1.41 -33.12 -10.20
N PRO A 120 -2.35 -32.29 -9.76
CA PRO A 120 -2.25 -30.86 -9.94
C PRO A 120 -0.92 -30.32 -9.37
N PRO A 121 -0.26 -29.36 -10.03
CA PRO A 121 0.94 -28.75 -9.49
C PRO A 121 0.63 -28.01 -8.18
N VAL A 122 1.58 -28.02 -7.25
CA VAL A 122 1.45 -27.31 -5.98
C VAL A 122 1.47 -25.80 -6.22
N ASP A 123 2.46 -25.33 -7.00
CA ASP A 123 2.52 -23.94 -7.46
C ASP A 123 1.72 -23.80 -8.76
N THR A 124 0.94 -22.71 -8.87
CA THR A 124 0.10 -22.44 -10.05
C THR A 124 0.89 -22.00 -11.27
N GLY A 125 2.13 -21.54 -11.09
CA GLY A 125 3.12 -21.31 -12.14
C GLY A 125 3.02 -19.99 -12.90
N GLU A 126 2.09 -19.09 -12.56
CA GLU A 126 1.96 -17.82 -13.29
C GLU A 126 3.23 -16.95 -13.23
N ALA A 127 3.97 -17.01 -12.10
CA ALA A 127 5.22 -16.30 -11.93
C ALA A 127 6.46 -17.14 -12.26
N MET A 128 6.30 -18.30 -12.91
CA MET A 128 7.42 -19.15 -13.29
C MET A 128 8.40 -18.36 -14.20
N SER A 129 9.68 -18.37 -13.83
CA SER A 129 10.74 -17.59 -14.49
C SER A 129 10.72 -16.08 -14.28
N LEU A 130 9.81 -15.56 -13.49
CA LEU A 130 9.85 -14.18 -13.02
C LEU A 130 10.64 -14.11 -11.70
N SER A 131 11.27 -12.96 -11.45
CA SER A 131 11.90 -12.67 -10.16
C SER A 131 10.85 -12.24 -9.13
N ALA A 132 11.27 -11.96 -7.91
CA ALA A 132 10.39 -11.46 -6.84
C ALA A 132 9.70 -10.13 -7.19
N ASN A 133 10.27 -9.34 -8.10
CA ASN A 133 9.71 -8.06 -8.54
C ASN A 133 9.26 -7.15 -7.39
N LYS A 134 10.04 -7.12 -6.31
CA LYS A 134 9.73 -6.38 -5.08
C LYS A 134 8.37 -6.75 -4.48
N LEU A 135 7.96 -8.02 -4.57
CA LEU A 135 6.71 -8.49 -4.00
C LEU A 135 6.67 -8.23 -2.48
N THR A 136 5.54 -7.68 -2.03
CA THR A 136 5.17 -7.62 -0.61
C THR A 136 3.79 -8.22 -0.44
N ILE A 137 3.60 -8.99 0.64
CA ILE A 137 2.32 -9.60 0.99
C ILE A 137 1.98 -9.17 2.41
N THR A 138 0.87 -8.46 2.58
CA THR A 138 0.42 -7.92 3.86
C THR A 138 -0.92 -8.55 4.23
N PHE A 139 -1.05 -9.00 5.48
CA PHE A 139 -2.24 -9.69 5.97
C PHE A 139 -2.89 -8.91 7.11
N GLY A 140 -4.22 -8.87 7.10
CA GLY A 140 -5.00 -8.31 8.18
C GLY A 140 -6.27 -9.09 8.43
N VAL A 141 -6.86 -8.90 9.60
CA VAL A 141 -8.07 -9.58 10.06
C VAL A 141 -9.12 -8.58 10.50
N SER A 142 -10.40 -8.88 10.28
CA SER A 142 -11.49 -8.03 10.73
C SER A 142 -12.00 -8.44 12.11
N LYS A 143 -12.80 -7.57 12.72
CA LYS A 143 -13.56 -7.91 13.94
C LYS A 143 -14.52 -9.09 13.70
N SER A 144 -15.10 -9.19 12.50
CA SER A 144 -15.97 -10.28 12.09
C SER A 144 -15.25 -11.62 12.17
N MET A 145 -14.07 -11.69 11.56
CA MET A 145 -13.21 -12.88 11.61
C MET A 145 -12.94 -13.30 13.06
N MET A 146 -12.46 -12.37 13.90
CA MET A 146 -12.10 -12.65 15.29
C MET A 146 -13.32 -13.17 16.10
N LYS A 147 -14.52 -12.61 15.87
CA LYS A 147 -15.76 -13.10 16.49
C LYS A 147 -16.12 -14.51 16.00
N LYS A 148 -16.01 -14.77 14.70
CA LYS A 148 -16.37 -16.05 14.08
C LYS A 148 -15.56 -17.24 14.62
N ILE A 149 -14.28 -17.00 14.94
CA ILE A 149 -13.37 -18.04 15.46
C ILE A 149 -13.25 -18.04 17.00
N GLY A 150 -14.11 -17.29 17.71
CA GLY A 150 -14.15 -17.30 19.18
C GLY A 150 -13.11 -16.42 19.87
N LEU A 151 -12.43 -15.52 19.16
CA LEU A 151 -11.42 -14.60 19.70
C LEU A 151 -11.97 -13.20 20.01
N SER A 152 -13.22 -13.06 20.36
CA SER A 152 -13.87 -11.77 20.67
C SER A 152 -13.16 -11.01 21.80
N SER A 153 -12.59 -11.69 22.79
CA SER A 153 -11.84 -11.10 23.89
C SER A 153 -10.50 -10.47 23.49
N LYS A 154 -9.96 -10.90 22.36
CA LYS A 154 -8.70 -10.35 21.77
C LYS A 154 -8.93 -9.10 20.92
N ILE A 155 -10.19 -8.71 20.62
CA ILE A 155 -10.48 -7.52 19.83
C ILE A 155 -9.98 -6.29 20.58
N PRO A 156 -9.04 -5.50 20.01
CA PRO A 156 -8.56 -4.29 20.66
C PRO A 156 -9.71 -3.28 20.85
N LYS A 157 -9.74 -2.60 21.99
CA LYS A 157 -10.79 -1.61 22.32
C LYS A 157 -10.89 -0.48 21.30
N ASP A 158 -9.77 -0.11 20.70
CA ASP A 158 -9.67 0.96 19.71
C ASP A 158 -10.04 0.51 18.30
N PHE A 159 -10.27 -0.79 18.08
CA PHE A 159 -10.74 -1.29 16.79
C PHE A 159 -12.22 -0.95 16.61
N LYS A 160 -12.51 0.32 16.29
CA LYS A 160 -13.87 0.79 16.04
C LYS A 160 -14.37 0.34 14.67
N ASP A 161 -15.70 0.16 14.56
CA ASP A 161 -16.35 0.02 13.25
C ASP A 161 -16.42 1.40 12.60
N LEU A 162 -16.35 1.43 11.27
CA LEU A 162 -16.55 2.66 10.52
C LEU A 162 -18.03 3.02 10.53
N PRO A 163 -18.40 4.28 10.81
CA PRO A 163 -19.75 4.74 10.63
C PRO A 163 -20.11 4.84 9.14
N HIS A 164 -21.37 4.97 8.83
CA HIS A 164 -21.79 5.40 7.51
C HIS A 164 -21.47 6.90 7.37
N PHE A 165 -20.68 7.24 6.35
CA PHE A 165 -20.30 8.62 6.08
C PHE A 165 -21.28 9.28 5.10
N PRO A 166 -21.44 10.63 5.14
CA PRO A 166 -22.17 11.33 4.11
C PRO A 166 -21.67 10.98 2.70
N ASN A 167 -22.58 10.88 1.75
CA ASN A 167 -22.31 10.55 0.34
C ASN A 167 -21.77 9.13 0.07
N ASP A 168 -21.72 8.26 1.07
CA ASP A 168 -21.45 6.84 0.85
C ASP A 168 -22.58 6.19 0.05
N GLN A 169 -22.21 5.47 -1.00
CA GLN A 169 -23.11 4.62 -1.80
C GLN A 169 -22.48 3.21 -1.87
N LEU A 170 -22.34 2.60 -0.69
CA LEU A 170 -21.60 1.35 -0.54
C LEU A 170 -22.33 0.19 -1.18
N GLU A 171 -21.59 -0.60 -1.93
CA GLU A 171 -22.00 -1.86 -2.51
C GLU A 171 -21.58 -2.99 -1.57
N GLU A 172 -22.52 -3.82 -1.13
CA GLU A 172 -22.28 -4.87 -0.16
C GLU A 172 -21.27 -5.90 -0.69
N ASP A 173 -21.35 -6.21 -1.98
CA ASP A 173 -20.47 -7.17 -2.64
C ASP A 173 -18.99 -6.77 -2.65
N TYR A 174 -18.69 -5.46 -2.54
CA TYR A 174 -17.33 -4.91 -2.49
C TYR A 174 -16.92 -4.39 -1.11
N SER A 175 -17.75 -4.62 -0.08
CA SER A 175 -17.50 -4.09 1.27
C SER A 175 -17.19 -5.22 2.26
N ASP A 176 -16.48 -4.85 3.34
CA ASP A 176 -16.11 -5.73 4.44
C ASP A 176 -15.24 -6.95 4.02
N GLY A 177 -15.29 -8.00 4.82
CA GLY A 177 -14.54 -9.24 4.69
C GLY A 177 -13.96 -9.67 6.04
N ASP A 178 -13.58 -10.92 6.14
CA ASP A 178 -13.00 -11.49 7.37
C ASP A 178 -11.49 -11.32 7.41
N ILE A 179 -10.81 -11.55 6.27
CA ILE A 179 -9.35 -11.47 6.14
C ILE A 179 -9.01 -10.64 4.91
N MET A 180 -7.99 -9.81 5.00
CA MET A 180 -7.42 -9.12 3.84
C MET A 180 -6.06 -9.69 3.47
N ILE A 181 -5.79 -9.74 2.18
CA ILE A 181 -4.46 -9.95 1.58
C ILE A 181 -4.19 -8.77 0.65
N GLN A 182 -3.12 -8.03 0.90
CA GLN A 182 -2.61 -7.00 0.00
C GLN A 182 -1.30 -7.49 -0.61
N ALA A 183 -1.31 -7.90 -1.88
CA ALA A 183 -0.12 -8.28 -2.62
C ALA A 183 0.27 -7.15 -3.58
N CYS A 184 1.43 -6.53 -3.35
CA CYS A 184 1.96 -5.46 -4.19
C CYS A 184 3.27 -5.90 -4.83
N SER A 185 3.46 -5.58 -6.11
CA SER A 185 4.66 -5.92 -6.87
C SER A 185 4.90 -4.91 -8.00
N ASN A 186 6.10 -4.90 -8.57
CA ASN A 186 6.38 -4.16 -9.80
C ASN A 186 5.87 -4.89 -11.05
N ASP A 187 5.38 -6.12 -10.89
CA ASP A 187 4.77 -6.94 -11.92
C ASP A 187 3.39 -7.44 -11.47
N SER A 188 2.36 -7.24 -12.30
CA SER A 188 0.96 -7.59 -11.95
C SER A 188 0.74 -9.10 -11.91
N GLN A 189 1.47 -9.88 -12.71
CA GLN A 189 1.37 -11.33 -12.74
C GLN A 189 1.97 -11.94 -11.47
N VAL A 190 3.07 -11.38 -10.94
CA VAL A 190 3.66 -11.78 -9.67
C VAL A 190 2.71 -11.50 -8.50
N SER A 191 2.07 -10.33 -8.46
CA SER A 191 1.11 -10.01 -7.39
C SER A 191 -0.16 -10.86 -7.45
N PHE A 192 -0.65 -11.21 -8.65
CA PHE A 192 -1.76 -12.14 -8.83
C PHE A 192 -1.38 -13.56 -8.42
N HIS A 193 -0.22 -14.06 -8.86
CA HIS A 193 0.31 -15.37 -8.48
C HIS A 193 0.35 -15.54 -6.96
N ALA A 194 0.80 -14.52 -6.23
CA ALA A 194 0.85 -14.56 -4.79
C ALA A 194 -0.54 -14.78 -4.17
N VAL A 195 -1.53 -14.00 -4.57
CA VAL A 195 -2.91 -14.13 -4.07
C VAL A 195 -3.51 -15.48 -4.45
N HIS A 196 -3.34 -15.91 -5.71
CA HIS A 196 -3.89 -17.17 -6.21
C HIS A 196 -3.36 -18.37 -5.43
N ASN A 197 -2.05 -18.42 -5.22
CA ASN A 197 -1.46 -19.52 -4.44
C ASN A 197 -1.86 -19.51 -2.97
N LEU A 198 -2.01 -18.34 -2.33
CA LEU A 198 -2.48 -18.24 -0.95
C LEU A 198 -3.93 -18.70 -0.77
N VAL A 199 -4.81 -18.44 -1.74
CA VAL A 199 -6.24 -18.78 -1.63
C VAL A 199 -6.53 -20.22 -2.07
N ARG A 200 -5.89 -20.68 -3.14
CA ARG A 200 -6.19 -21.94 -3.82
C ARG A 200 -6.21 -23.19 -2.89
N PRO A 201 -5.19 -23.43 -2.03
CA PRO A 201 -5.18 -24.63 -1.19
C PRO A 201 -6.16 -24.57 -0.02
N PHE A 202 -6.69 -23.39 0.30
CA PHE A 202 -7.57 -23.19 1.48
C PHE A 202 -9.01 -22.85 1.11
N ARG A 203 -9.48 -23.25 -0.08
CA ARG A 203 -10.86 -23.02 -0.54
C ARG A 203 -11.95 -23.64 0.33
N ASP A 204 -11.60 -24.61 1.16
CA ASP A 204 -12.51 -25.18 2.14
C ASP A 204 -12.61 -24.29 3.40
N ILE A 205 -11.61 -23.50 3.70
CA ILE A 205 -11.54 -22.60 4.87
C ILE A 205 -12.01 -21.19 4.51
N VAL A 206 -11.63 -20.69 3.33
CA VAL A 206 -11.96 -19.33 2.89
C VAL A 206 -12.57 -19.31 1.49
N LYS A 207 -13.31 -18.24 1.21
CA LYS A 207 -13.72 -17.86 -0.15
C LYS A 207 -13.37 -16.40 -0.40
N VAL A 208 -13.09 -16.07 -1.65
CA VAL A 208 -12.97 -14.66 -2.06
C VAL A 208 -14.35 -14.01 -1.90
N ARG A 209 -14.40 -12.91 -1.15
CA ARG A 209 -15.55 -12.04 -1.06
C ARG A 209 -15.52 -11.00 -2.19
N TRP A 210 -14.43 -10.26 -2.28
CA TRP A 210 -14.16 -9.35 -3.38
C TRP A 210 -12.65 -9.19 -3.59
N SER A 211 -12.29 -8.68 -4.74
CA SER A 211 -10.91 -8.33 -5.07
C SER A 211 -10.87 -7.07 -5.91
N GLN A 212 -9.79 -6.30 -5.79
CA GLN A 212 -9.53 -5.14 -6.60
C GLN A 212 -8.06 -5.11 -7.01
N SER A 213 -7.83 -5.11 -8.31
CA SER A 213 -6.51 -4.84 -8.88
C SER A 213 -6.33 -3.33 -9.07
N GLY A 214 -5.12 -2.86 -8.81
CA GLY A 214 -4.78 -1.46 -8.97
C GLY A 214 -3.37 -1.27 -9.52
N PHE A 215 -3.14 -0.09 -10.07
CA PHE A 215 -1.86 0.29 -10.64
C PHE A 215 -1.50 1.74 -10.27
N ILE A 216 -0.20 2.02 -10.24
CA ILE A 216 0.31 3.36 -10.05
C ILE A 216 1.67 3.49 -10.72
N SER A 217 2.00 4.68 -11.19
CA SER A 217 3.30 4.94 -11.80
C SER A 217 3.80 6.32 -11.43
N ALA A 218 5.11 6.40 -11.22
CA ALA A 218 5.82 7.66 -11.03
C ALA A 218 7.20 7.56 -11.69
N LYS A 219 7.75 8.70 -12.10
CA LYS A 219 9.11 8.77 -12.61
C LYS A 219 10.10 8.93 -11.45
N GLY A 220 10.97 7.94 -11.28
CA GLY A 220 11.97 7.97 -10.20
C GLY A 220 11.33 8.06 -8.82
N LYS A 221 11.68 9.09 -8.05
CA LYS A 221 11.18 9.35 -6.68
C LYS A 221 10.03 10.37 -6.64
N GLU A 222 9.41 10.69 -7.77
CA GLU A 222 8.27 11.61 -7.80
C GLU A 222 7.06 10.99 -7.09
N THR A 223 6.22 11.84 -6.50
CA THR A 223 4.92 11.43 -5.99
C THR A 223 4.01 11.04 -7.16
N PRO A 224 3.41 9.84 -7.14
CA PRO A 224 2.53 9.38 -8.21
C PRO A 224 1.25 10.20 -8.31
N ARG A 225 0.53 10.05 -9.44
CA ARG A 225 -0.73 10.76 -9.69
C ARG A 225 -1.91 9.79 -9.67
N ASN A 226 -3.01 10.26 -9.14
CA ASN A 226 -4.31 9.61 -9.33
C ASN A 226 -4.88 9.91 -10.74
N LEU A 227 -6.03 9.31 -11.08
CA LEU A 227 -6.67 9.51 -12.40
C LEU A 227 -7.28 10.91 -12.60
N MET A 228 -7.34 11.75 -11.55
CA MET A 228 -7.66 13.17 -11.65
C MET A 228 -6.42 14.04 -11.95
N ALA A 229 -5.28 13.41 -12.20
CA ALA A 229 -3.97 14.00 -12.50
C ALA A 229 -3.30 14.75 -11.33
N PHE A 230 -3.82 14.66 -10.11
CA PHE A 230 -3.19 15.23 -8.91
C PHE A 230 -2.24 14.24 -8.22
N LYS A 231 -1.20 14.77 -7.58
CA LYS A 231 -0.24 13.97 -6.81
C LYS A 231 -0.90 13.40 -5.57
N ASP A 232 -0.76 12.09 -5.34
CA ASP A 232 -1.34 11.38 -4.20
C ASP A 232 -0.25 10.84 -3.27
N GLY A 233 -0.39 11.10 -1.96
CA GLY A 233 0.60 10.71 -0.95
C GLY A 233 1.57 11.82 -0.54
N THR A 234 1.41 13.07 -1.03
CA THR A 234 2.29 14.19 -0.69
C THR A 234 2.42 14.43 0.81
N ILE A 235 1.34 14.30 1.59
CA ILE A 235 1.32 14.55 3.04
C ILE A 235 1.40 13.27 3.89
N ASN A 236 1.80 12.14 3.30
CA ASN A 236 2.02 10.93 4.08
C ASN A 236 3.10 11.14 5.16
N PRO A 237 2.93 10.56 6.36
CA PRO A 237 3.99 10.49 7.36
C PRO A 237 5.20 9.76 6.77
N ARG A 238 6.39 10.36 6.90
CA ARG A 238 7.63 9.85 6.28
C ARG A 238 8.75 9.65 7.28
N LYS A 239 8.72 10.42 8.38
CA LYS A 239 9.74 10.34 9.42
C LYS A 239 9.41 9.21 10.40
N ASN A 240 10.43 8.59 10.95
CA ASN A 240 10.27 7.48 11.89
C ASN A 240 9.40 7.81 13.10
N ASN A 241 9.49 9.04 13.63
CA ASN A 241 8.64 9.51 14.71
C ASN A 241 7.16 9.65 14.27
N GLU A 242 6.91 10.17 13.07
CA GLU A 242 5.56 10.30 12.51
C GLU A 242 4.92 8.92 12.27
N LEU A 243 5.68 7.97 11.70
CA LEU A 243 5.21 6.58 11.51
C LEU A 243 4.87 5.93 12.85
N LYS A 244 5.71 6.13 13.87
CA LYS A 244 5.48 5.62 15.21
C LYS A 244 4.26 6.26 15.88
N ASP A 245 4.01 7.54 15.62
CA ASP A 245 2.93 8.29 16.26
C ASP A 245 1.58 8.12 15.59
N TYR A 246 1.57 7.89 14.27
CA TYR A 246 0.32 7.86 13.50
C TYR A 246 0.00 6.52 12.86
N VAL A 247 0.95 5.60 12.69
CA VAL A 247 0.72 4.39 11.88
C VAL A 247 0.67 3.13 12.73
N PHE A 248 1.64 2.92 13.63
CA PHE A 248 1.78 1.66 14.32
C PHE A 248 1.16 1.65 15.72
N ILE A 249 0.48 0.56 16.06
CA ILE A 249 -0.08 0.30 17.38
C ILE A 249 1.07 0.20 18.40
N LYS A 250 0.93 0.93 19.53
CA LYS A 250 2.01 1.08 20.53
C LYS A 250 2.02 -0.03 21.58
N ASP A 251 0.87 -0.63 21.87
CA ASP A 251 0.72 -1.52 23.02
C ASP A 251 -0.14 -2.75 22.74
N GLY A 252 -0.15 -3.70 23.67
CA GLY A 252 -0.95 -4.91 23.62
C GLY A 252 -0.38 -5.98 22.67
N TRP A 253 -1.17 -7.03 22.43
CA TRP A 253 -0.79 -8.14 21.57
C TRP A 253 -0.60 -7.74 20.10
N ALA A 254 -1.32 -6.69 19.66
CA ALA A 254 -1.26 -6.14 18.31
C ALA A 254 -0.16 -5.07 18.14
N LYS A 255 0.73 -4.90 19.13
CA LYS A 255 1.84 -3.94 19.05
C LYS A 255 2.65 -4.11 17.79
N GLN A 256 2.94 -3.00 17.08
CA GLN A 256 3.58 -2.95 15.76
C GLN A 256 2.70 -3.44 14.60
N GLY A 257 1.46 -3.85 14.86
CA GLY A 257 0.42 -3.89 13.84
C GLY A 257 -0.09 -2.49 13.51
N THR A 258 -1.05 -2.41 12.61
CA THR A 258 -1.70 -1.15 12.20
C THR A 258 -3.14 -1.44 11.80
N TYR A 259 -4.02 -0.46 11.88
CA TYR A 259 -5.34 -0.60 11.27
C TYR A 259 -5.25 -0.21 9.80
N CYS A 260 -5.88 -1.00 8.95
CA CYS A 260 -6.00 -0.75 7.52
C CYS A 260 -7.45 -0.43 7.19
N ILE A 261 -7.69 0.72 6.58
CA ILE A 261 -8.99 1.07 6.03
C ILE A 261 -8.87 1.09 4.51
N VAL A 262 -9.82 0.42 3.86
CA VAL A 262 -9.88 0.33 2.40
C VAL A 262 -11.19 0.90 1.92
N ARG A 263 -11.11 1.79 0.92
CA ARG A 263 -12.27 2.35 0.24
C ARG A 263 -12.09 2.17 -1.27
N ARG A 264 -13.11 1.67 -1.95
CA ARG A 264 -13.18 1.74 -3.42
C ARG A 264 -13.90 3.03 -3.76
N ILE A 265 -13.16 3.97 -4.37
CA ILE A 265 -13.64 5.32 -4.68
C ILE A 265 -13.76 5.41 -6.20
N GLN A 266 -15.00 5.44 -6.71
CA GLN A 266 -15.26 5.72 -8.12
C GLN A 266 -14.97 7.18 -8.42
N ILE A 267 -14.31 7.45 -9.55
CA ILE A 267 -14.02 8.80 -10.05
C ILE A 267 -14.85 9.04 -11.30
N HIS A 268 -15.63 10.11 -11.31
CA HIS A 268 -16.45 10.54 -12.45
C HIS A 268 -15.61 11.39 -13.40
N ILE A 269 -14.72 10.73 -14.16
CA ILE A 269 -13.72 11.43 -15.00
C ILE A 269 -14.35 12.30 -16.07
N GLU A 270 -15.50 11.94 -16.63
CA GLU A 270 -16.20 12.71 -17.64
C GLU A 270 -16.77 14.04 -17.07
N THR A 271 -17.11 14.07 -15.78
CA THR A 271 -17.48 15.30 -15.08
C THR A 271 -16.23 16.12 -14.78
N TRP A 272 -15.17 15.47 -14.30
CA TRP A 272 -13.89 16.08 -14.02
C TRP A 272 -13.26 16.75 -15.24
N ASP A 273 -13.32 16.12 -16.41
CA ASP A 273 -12.75 16.63 -17.67
C ASP A 273 -13.38 17.93 -18.17
N ARG A 274 -14.61 18.22 -17.74
CA ARG A 274 -15.32 19.48 -18.08
C ARG A 274 -14.97 20.62 -17.13
N THR A 275 -14.31 20.33 -16.02
CA THR A 275 -13.97 21.29 -14.99
C THR A 275 -12.72 22.06 -15.39
N SER A 276 -12.73 23.39 -15.28
CA SER A 276 -11.58 24.23 -15.61
C SER A 276 -10.37 23.88 -14.73
N LEU A 277 -9.16 24.13 -15.21
CA LEU A 277 -7.93 23.91 -14.44
C LEU A 277 -7.95 24.70 -13.12
N GLU A 278 -8.45 25.92 -13.14
CA GLU A 278 -8.57 26.77 -11.96
C GLU A 278 -9.45 26.10 -10.89
N GLU A 279 -10.62 25.61 -11.30
CA GLU A 279 -11.55 24.92 -10.39
C GLU A 279 -11.00 23.57 -9.92
N GLN A 280 -10.31 22.82 -10.78
CA GLN A 280 -9.63 21.59 -10.39
C GLN A 280 -8.58 21.85 -9.29
N GLU A 281 -7.77 22.90 -9.45
CA GLU A 281 -6.77 23.30 -8.47
C GLU A 281 -7.42 23.84 -7.18
N ALA A 282 -8.49 24.61 -7.29
CA ALA A 282 -9.28 25.10 -6.15
C ALA A 282 -9.89 23.95 -5.35
N THR A 283 -10.47 22.94 -6.03
CA THR A 283 -11.01 21.71 -5.41
C THR A 283 -9.98 20.99 -4.55
N PHE A 284 -8.76 20.82 -5.05
CA PHE A 284 -7.70 20.18 -4.27
C PHE A 284 -6.99 21.11 -3.28
N GLY A 285 -6.99 22.43 -3.52
CA GLY A 285 -6.18 23.40 -2.79
C GLY A 285 -4.69 23.34 -3.15
N ARG A 286 -4.35 22.73 -4.30
CA ARG A 286 -2.98 22.49 -4.78
C ARG A 286 -2.86 22.66 -6.30
N LYS A 287 -1.66 23.02 -6.75
CA LYS A 287 -1.32 23.08 -8.17
C LYS A 287 -1.26 21.66 -8.76
N ARG A 288 -1.99 21.43 -9.85
CA ARG A 288 -2.05 20.13 -10.53
C ARG A 288 -0.66 19.67 -11.02
N GLN A 289 0.10 20.56 -11.64
CA GLN A 289 1.39 20.21 -12.22
C GLN A 289 2.46 19.95 -11.18
N SER A 290 2.67 20.86 -10.25
CA SER A 290 3.76 20.79 -9.26
C SER A 290 3.39 20.04 -7.99
N GLY A 291 2.10 19.97 -7.64
CA GLY A 291 1.62 19.50 -6.33
C GLY A 291 1.80 20.49 -5.19
N ALA A 292 2.37 21.66 -5.47
CA ALA A 292 2.54 22.72 -4.47
C ALA A 292 1.19 23.23 -3.95
N PRO A 293 1.10 23.73 -2.70
CA PRO A 293 -0.08 24.44 -2.23
C PRO A 293 -0.42 25.64 -3.13
N LEU A 294 -1.66 26.05 -3.22
CA LEU A 294 -2.05 27.27 -3.94
C LEU A 294 -1.40 28.53 -3.35
N THR A 295 -1.00 28.48 -2.09
CA THR A 295 -0.24 29.55 -1.41
C THR A 295 1.21 29.69 -1.90
N GLY A 296 1.65 28.84 -2.83
CA GLY A 296 2.98 28.86 -3.42
C GLY A 296 3.94 27.85 -2.79
N GLY A 297 5.19 27.88 -3.29
CA GLY A 297 6.25 26.99 -2.80
C GLY A 297 6.43 25.71 -3.62
N LYS A 298 6.85 24.63 -2.93
CA LYS A 298 7.12 23.30 -3.48
C LYS A 298 6.07 22.30 -3.01
N GLU A 299 6.05 21.11 -3.61
CA GLU A 299 5.10 20.03 -3.30
C GLU A 299 4.97 19.72 -1.80
N PHE A 300 6.10 19.65 -1.09
CA PHE A 300 6.14 19.21 0.32
C PHE A 300 6.13 20.37 1.32
N ASP A 301 5.97 21.60 0.85
CA ASP A 301 5.86 22.74 1.75
C ASP A 301 4.52 22.72 2.49
N GLU A 302 4.52 23.26 3.70
CA GLU A 302 3.33 23.36 4.50
C GLU A 302 2.28 24.26 3.84
N ILE A 303 1.02 23.86 4.00
CA ILE A 303 -0.13 24.62 3.53
C ILE A 303 -0.41 25.75 4.53
N ASP A 304 -0.35 26.99 4.10
CA ASP A 304 -0.80 28.15 4.89
C ASP A 304 -2.32 28.36 4.69
N LEU A 305 -3.10 27.89 5.65
CA LEU A 305 -4.56 27.98 5.62
C LEU A 305 -5.08 29.42 5.92
N LYS A 306 -4.22 30.36 6.30
CA LYS A 306 -4.59 31.75 6.63
C LYS A 306 -4.24 32.73 5.53
N ALA A 307 -3.48 32.30 4.53
CA ALA A 307 -3.06 33.13 3.42
C ALA A 307 -4.28 33.71 2.69
N LYS A 308 -4.21 35.01 2.38
CA LYS A 308 -5.23 35.76 1.67
C LYS A 308 -4.66 36.35 0.38
N ASP A 309 -5.50 36.49 -0.60
CA ASP A 309 -5.20 37.16 -1.84
C ASP A 309 -5.28 38.71 -1.72
N SER A 310 -5.08 39.42 -2.83
CA SER A 310 -5.17 40.89 -2.89
C SER A 310 -6.53 41.46 -2.54
N ASN A 311 -7.59 40.65 -2.61
CA ASN A 311 -8.98 41.04 -2.31
C ASN A 311 -9.35 40.73 -0.86
N GLY A 312 -8.44 40.10 -0.10
CA GLY A 312 -8.67 39.69 1.27
C GLY A 312 -9.40 38.33 1.42
N GLU A 313 -9.61 37.61 0.30
CA GLU A 313 -10.20 36.28 0.28
C GLU A 313 -9.15 35.21 0.55
N LEU A 314 -9.57 34.01 1.03
CA LEU A 314 -8.67 32.91 1.29
C LEU A 314 -8.11 32.34 -0.02
N VAL A 315 -6.78 32.17 -0.11
CA VAL A 315 -6.12 31.56 -1.28
C VAL A 315 -6.50 30.08 -1.43
N ILE A 316 -6.75 29.38 -0.31
CA ILE A 316 -7.26 28.01 -0.31
C ILE A 316 -8.65 28.05 0.29
N ASP A 317 -9.65 27.70 -0.50
CA ASP A 317 -11.06 27.74 -0.14
C ASP A 317 -11.35 26.90 1.12
N LYS A 318 -12.43 27.26 1.83
CA LYS A 318 -12.84 26.56 3.05
C LYS A 318 -13.24 25.11 2.80
N ASP A 319 -13.71 24.79 1.62
CA ASP A 319 -14.18 23.50 1.14
C ASP A 319 -13.15 22.75 0.24
N ALA A 320 -11.94 23.28 0.14
CA ALA A 320 -10.84 22.61 -0.55
C ALA A 320 -10.40 21.34 0.19
N HIS A 321 -10.23 20.24 -0.56
CA HIS A 321 -9.89 18.93 -0.02
C HIS A 321 -8.67 18.94 0.93
N ALA A 322 -7.57 19.57 0.52
CA ALA A 322 -6.34 19.60 1.34
C ALA A 322 -6.50 20.41 2.63
N ARG A 323 -7.36 21.46 2.64
CA ARG A 323 -7.69 22.21 3.86
C ARG A 323 -8.44 21.32 4.84
N LEU A 324 -9.55 20.74 4.40
CA LEU A 324 -10.42 19.93 5.26
C LEU A 324 -9.66 18.71 5.83
N ALA A 325 -8.82 18.08 5.00
CA ALA A 325 -7.96 17.00 5.48
C ALA A 325 -6.96 17.45 6.54
N LYS A 326 -6.34 18.64 6.39
CA LYS A 326 -5.38 19.19 7.37
C LYS A 326 -6.07 19.62 8.68
N GLU A 327 -7.28 20.16 8.61
CA GLU A 327 -8.06 20.61 9.76
C GLU A 327 -8.52 19.46 10.68
N ALA A 328 -8.47 18.19 10.21
CA ALA A 328 -8.68 17.02 11.06
C ALA A 328 -7.59 16.83 12.12
N ASN A 329 -6.45 17.52 12.00
CA ASN A 329 -5.37 17.56 12.97
C ASN A 329 -4.77 16.18 13.31
N THR A 330 -4.83 15.26 12.36
CA THR A 330 -4.29 13.91 12.44
C THR A 330 -3.69 13.48 11.10
N SER A 331 -3.02 12.32 11.06
CA SER A 331 -2.38 11.80 9.86
C SER A 331 -2.64 10.31 9.69
N ILE A 332 -2.67 9.87 8.45
CA ILE A 332 -2.75 8.47 8.03
C ILE A 332 -1.72 8.20 6.94
N LEU A 333 -1.22 6.98 6.85
CA LEU A 333 -0.30 6.58 5.77
C LEU A 333 -1.11 6.00 4.61
N ARG A 334 -1.22 6.74 3.51
CA ARG A 334 -1.96 6.31 2.32
C ARG A 334 -1.05 5.54 1.37
N ARG A 335 -1.58 4.43 0.84
CA ARG A 335 -0.97 3.60 -0.19
C ARG A 335 -2.02 3.27 -1.24
N ALA A 336 -2.49 4.32 -1.91
CA ALA A 336 -3.56 4.22 -2.88
C ALA A 336 -3.07 3.75 -4.25
N TYR A 337 -3.95 3.10 -5.01
CA TYR A 337 -3.73 2.68 -6.39
C TYR A 337 -4.92 3.08 -7.25
N ASN A 338 -4.66 3.45 -8.51
CA ASN A 338 -5.72 3.66 -9.49
C ASN A 338 -6.29 2.31 -9.93
N TYR A 339 -7.56 2.28 -10.33
CA TYR A 339 -8.15 1.13 -11.01
C TYR A 339 -8.92 1.55 -12.26
N ILE A 340 -9.07 0.62 -13.21
CA ILE A 340 -9.90 0.72 -14.40
C ILE A 340 -10.55 -0.65 -14.58
N ASP A 341 -11.86 -0.73 -14.41
CA ASP A 341 -12.63 -1.99 -14.46
C ASP A 341 -13.55 -2.06 -15.70
N GLY A 342 -13.14 -1.39 -16.77
CA GLY A 342 -13.91 -1.39 -18.02
C GLY A 342 -14.93 -0.27 -18.09
N THR A 343 -16.18 -0.61 -18.33
CA THR A 343 -17.27 0.36 -18.57
C THR A 343 -18.40 0.14 -17.55
N ASP A 344 -18.88 1.20 -16.94
CA ASP A 344 -20.14 1.22 -16.18
C ASP A 344 -21.31 1.01 -17.16
N GLU A 345 -21.94 -0.16 -17.10
CA GLU A 345 -23.03 -0.54 -18.02
C GLU A 345 -24.23 0.42 -17.95
N ARG A 346 -24.45 1.06 -16.81
CA ARG A 346 -25.57 1.97 -16.58
C ARG A 346 -25.37 3.32 -17.27
N THR A 347 -24.12 3.79 -17.35
CA THR A 347 -23.81 5.14 -17.85
C THR A 347 -23.09 5.12 -19.19
N GLY A 348 -22.45 3.99 -19.55
CA GLY A 348 -21.58 3.88 -20.71
C GLY A 348 -20.22 4.56 -20.54
N ASN A 349 -19.92 5.08 -19.36
CA ASN A 349 -18.66 5.73 -19.01
C ASN A 349 -17.61 4.71 -18.54
N PHE A 350 -16.35 5.14 -18.46
CA PHE A 350 -15.32 4.30 -17.87
C PHE A 350 -15.59 4.08 -16.38
N GLU A 351 -15.54 2.80 -15.95
CA GLU A 351 -15.55 2.45 -14.52
C GLU A 351 -14.14 2.58 -13.97
N THR A 352 -13.86 3.74 -13.42
CA THR A 352 -12.51 4.12 -12.96
C THR A 352 -12.53 4.67 -11.55
N GLY A 353 -11.38 4.58 -10.90
CA GLY A 353 -11.29 5.15 -9.55
C GLY A 353 -9.98 4.90 -8.84
N LEU A 354 -10.10 4.92 -7.53
CA LEU A 354 -9.00 4.73 -6.60
C LEU A 354 -9.35 3.64 -5.59
N ILE A 355 -8.52 2.60 -5.50
CA ILE A 355 -8.49 1.79 -4.29
C ILE A 355 -7.67 2.57 -3.26
N PHE A 356 -8.38 3.22 -2.37
CA PHE A 356 -7.79 3.94 -1.26
C PHE A 356 -7.47 2.97 -0.15
N ILE A 357 -6.19 2.82 0.17
CA ILE A 357 -5.68 2.02 1.27
C ILE A 357 -4.98 2.97 2.23
N ALA A 358 -5.35 2.95 3.50
CA ALA A 358 -4.75 3.78 4.53
C ALA A 358 -4.39 2.96 5.76
N PHE A 359 -3.19 3.19 6.29
CA PHE A 359 -2.69 2.59 7.51
C PHE A 359 -2.61 3.64 8.61
N GLN A 360 -3.14 3.32 9.79
CA GLN A 360 -3.17 4.21 10.93
C GLN A 360 -3.16 3.45 12.26
N GLN A 361 -2.72 4.16 13.29
CA GLN A 361 -2.65 3.63 14.66
C GLN A 361 -4.03 3.35 15.27
N SER A 362 -5.06 4.10 14.85
CA SER A 362 -6.45 3.97 15.29
C SER A 362 -7.41 4.28 14.13
N PRO A 363 -8.50 3.52 13.95
CA PRO A 363 -9.54 3.85 12.98
C PRO A 363 -10.13 5.26 13.19
N GLN A 364 -10.04 5.80 14.40
CA GLN A 364 -10.53 7.15 14.71
C GLN A 364 -9.87 8.22 13.86
N GLN A 365 -8.57 8.08 13.52
CA GLN A 365 -7.86 9.03 12.66
C GLN A 365 -8.52 9.17 11.30
N PHE A 366 -8.88 8.04 10.68
CA PHE A 366 -9.62 8.04 9.42
C PHE A 366 -11.03 8.62 9.59
N ILE A 367 -11.73 8.24 10.67
CA ILE A 367 -13.08 8.74 10.97
C ILE A 367 -13.07 10.27 11.09
N ASP A 368 -12.09 10.84 11.80
CA ASP A 368 -11.96 12.29 12.00
C ASP A 368 -11.69 13.01 10.66
N ILE A 369 -10.79 12.49 9.83
CA ILE A 369 -10.52 13.03 8.50
C ILE A 369 -11.79 12.94 7.63
N GLN A 370 -12.43 11.77 7.56
CA GLN A 370 -13.59 11.57 6.70
C GLN A 370 -14.79 12.38 7.13
N ASN A 371 -14.98 12.62 8.43
CA ASN A 371 -16.03 13.50 8.93
C ASN A 371 -15.84 14.95 8.49
N ASN A 372 -14.59 15.44 8.46
CA ASN A 372 -14.29 16.77 7.94
C ASN A 372 -14.54 16.88 6.43
N LEU A 373 -14.20 15.83 5.68
CA LEU A 373 -14.37 15.77 4.22
C LEU A 373 -15.86 15.57 3.82
N GLY A 374 -16.63 14.85 4.64
CA GLY A 374 -17.87 14.22 4.22
C GLY A 374 -18.99 15.12 3.72
N ARG A 375 -19.07 16.39 4.14
CA ARG A 375 -20.18 17.28 3.76
C ARG A 375 -19.81 18.42 2.84
N ASN A 376 -18.62 18.97 3.00
CA ASN A 376 -18.26 20.26 2.40
C ASN A 376 -17.10 20.15 1.42
N ASP A 377 -16.51 18.97 1.24
CA ASP A 377 -15.40 18.78 0.31
C ASP A 377 -15.90 18.91 -1.13
N LYS A 378 -15.38 19.88 -1.88
CA LYS A 378 -15.66 20.05 -3.32
C LYS A 378 -15.36 18.80 -4.13
N LEU A 379 -14.43 17.94 -3.67
CA LEU A 379 -14.08 16.69 -4.33
C LEU A 379 -15.28 15.72 -4.39
N ASN A 380 -16.25 15.82 -3.48
CA ASN A 380 -17.44 14.95 -3.46
C ASN A 380 -18.34 15.08 -4.70
N GLU A 381 -18.20 16.12 -5.51
CA GLU A 381 -18.88 16.25 -6.79
C GLU A 381 -18.35 15.29 -7.86
N TYR A 382 -17.11 14.83 -7.70
CA TYR A 382 -16.36 14.07 -8.70
C TYR A 382 -16.09 12.63 -8.30
N ILE A 383 -16.47 12.23 -7.08
CA ILE A 383 -16.20 10.90 -6.56
C ILE A 383 -17.44 10.29 -5.89
N THR A 384 -17.46 8.96 -5.86
CA THR A 384 -18.44 8.21 -5.06
C THR A 384 -17.73 7.06 -4.34
N HIS A 385 -17.94 6.94 -3.03
CA HIS A 385 -17.42 5.83 -2.26
C HIS A 385 -18.33 4.61 -2.44
N ARG A 386 -17.82 3.58 -3.14
CA ARG A 386 -18.56 2.35 -3.49
C ARG A 386 -18.31 1.20 -2.53
N ALA A 387 -17.18 1.17 -1.84
CA ALA A 387 -16.88 0.12 -0.89
C ALA A 387 -16.15 0.66 0.35
N SER A 388 -16.28 -0.08 1.45
CA SER A 388 -15.62 0.21 2.72
C SER A 388 -15.30 -1.06 3.46
N ALA A 389 -14.07 -1.18 3.95
CA ALA A 389 -13.64 -2.29 4.80
C ALA A 389 -12.60 -1.81 5.82
N SER A 390 -12.57 -2.46 6.99
CA SER A 390 -11.63 -2.17 8.07
C SER A 390 -11.01 -3.44 8.62
N PHE A 391 -9.67 -3.47 8.67
CA PHE A 391 -8.89 -4.61 9.12
C PHE A 391 -7.83 -4.19 10.12
N LEU A 392 -7.50 -5.10 11.03
CA LEU A 392 -6.30 -5.03 11.85
C LEU A 392 -5.19 -5.80 11.13
N VAL A 393 -4.22 -5.09 10.59
CA VAL A 393 -3.00 -5.67 10.04
C VAL A 393 -2.16 -6.17 11.19
N LEU A 394 -1.84 -7.45 11.16
CA LEU A 394 -1.12 -8.15 12.22
C LEU A 394 0.31 -7.62 12.36
N PRO A 395 0.93 -7.73 13.54
CA PRO A 395 2.36 -7.49 13.69
C PRO A 395 3.20 -8.29 12.69
N GLY A 396 4.41 -7.83 12.42
CA GLY A 396 5.36 -8.59 11.62
C GLY A 396 5.76 -9.90 12.28
N VAL A 397 6.32 -10.81 11.50
CA VAL A 397 6.69 -12.15 11.92
C VAL A 397 8.18 -12.21 12.26
N LYS A 398 8.55 -12.80 13.39
CA LYS A 398 9.93 -13.11 13.72
C LYS A 398 10.36 -14.41 13.03
N LYS A 399 11.63 -14.56 12.68
CA LYS A 399 12.16 -15.84 12.18
C LYS A 399 11.85 -16.97 13.17
N GLY A 400 11.25 -18.06 12.65
CA GLY A 400 10.79 -19.19 13.44
C GLY A 400 9.39 -19.08 14.04
N GLY A 401 8.75 -17.90 13.96
CA GLY A 401 7.34 -17.68 14.30
C GLY A 401 6.43 -17.79 13.08
N TYR A 402 5.17 -17.48 13.25
CA TYR A 402 4.18 -17.50 12.19
C TYR A 402 3.24 -16.27 12.25
N LEU A 403 2.61 -15.98 11.12
CA LEU A 403 1.66 -14.87 10.98
C LEU A 403 0.49 -15.02 11.95
N GLY A 404 0.25 -14.01 12.78
CA GLY A 404 -0.83 -14.03 13.77
C GLY A 404 -0.51 -14.81 15.04
N GLU A 405 0.72 -15.21 15.29
CA GLU A 405 1.13 -15.92 16.53
C GLU A 405 0.59 -15.21 17.79
N THR A 406 0.74 -13.90 17.89
CA THR A 406 0.24 -13.11 19.04
C THR A 406 -1.28 -13.06 19.16
N LEU A 407 -2.00 -13.29 18.06
CA LEU A 407 -3.46 -13.38 18.04
C LEU A 407 -3.95 -14.76 18.49
N PHE A 408 -3.33 -15.82 17.97
CA PHE A 408 -3.80 -17.21 18.15
C PHE A 408 -3.31 -17.85 19.45
N ASP A 409 -2.18 -17.40 19.98
CA ASP A 409 -1.57 -17.85 21.24
C ASP A 409 -1.83 -16.85 22.36
#